data_929298fd946cd3618e521b45309f0ddc
#
_entry.id   929298fd946cd3618e521b45309f0ddc
#
_cell.length_a   1.000
_cell.length_b   1.000
_cell.length_c   1.000
_cell.angle_alpha   90.00
_cell.angle_beta   90.00
_cell.angle_gamma   90.00
#
_symmetry.space_group_name_H-M   'P 1'
#
loop_
_entity.id
_entity.type
_entity.pdbx_description
1 polymer ?
#
loop_
_entity_poly.entity_id
_entity_poly.type
_entity_poly.pdbx_seq_one_letter_code
_entity_poly.pdbx_strand_id
1 'polypeptide(L)'
;RELMDAKYAGLDFLLPNTYGPDIEDGKLKPLQDALDSLQDPVKIGFFDDTWTWGQPYFSEFWKTKPDLNDPEKAATLIYEHKWKAFFSQINPKYWYRFKGRPFIYFYNAGSLTPRSKSGPVVKLLKEKFKADFGEEPFVDADGAYFEDPSMDQIADAKYQWFTFSTPEKRSRSTMRNSIIDHAMVKWDAAGRDHAGEPPRPSDLIVKDERFLRKVLKESEDAEVLVIATWNDLGEGTGFNRNYDYYFRGQWQRPDYFMRVTRKAQAGELK
;
A
#
# COMPACT_ATOMS: atom_id res chain seq x y z
N ARG A 1 -15.82 -10.00 5.58
CA ARG A 1 -16.56 -8.73 5.47
C ARG A 1 -15.76 -7.68 4.72
N GLU A 2 -14.51 -7.41 5.10
CA GLU A 2 -13.65 -6.39 4.47
C GLU A 2 -13.57 -6.55 2.94
N LEU A 3 -13.35 -7.77 2.43
CA LEU A 3 -13.32 -8.05 0.99
C LEU A 3 -14.65 -7.73 0.28
N MET A 4 -15.77 -7.99 0.96
CA MET A 4 -17.10 -7.67 0.43
C MET A 4 -17.34 -6.15 0.40
N ASP A 5 -16.92 -5.45 1.44
CA ASP A 5 -17.03 -4.00 1.52
C ASP A 5 -16.11 -3.32 0.48
N ALA A 6 -14.90 -3.84 0.25
CA ALA A 6 -14.03 -3.39 -0.81
C ALA A 6 -14.65 -3.58 -2.21
N LYS A 7 -15.22 -4.75 -2.47
CA LYS A 7 -15.96 -5.02 -3.71
C LYS A 7 -17.17 -4.10 -3.87
N TYR A 8 -17.93 -3.87 -2.79
CA TYR A 8 -19.04 -2.93 -2.79
C TYR A 8 -18.62 -1.50 -3.10
N ALA A 9 -17.46 -1.07 -2.59
CA ALA A 9 -16.88 0.25 -2.88
C ALA A 9 -16.42 0.41 -4.34
N GLY A 10 -16.36 -0.68 -5.12
CA GLY A 10 -15.86 -0.69 -6.49
C GLY A 10 -14.34 -0.78 -6.59
N LEU A 11 -13.66 -1.27 -5.56
CA LEU A 11 -12.22 -1.49 -5.61
C LEU A 11 -11.90 -2.75 -6.41
N ASP A 12 -10.88 -2.67 -7.25
CA ASP A 12 -10.38 -3.81 -8.03
C ASP A 12 -9.45 -4.68 -7.20
N PHE A 13 -8.71 -4.06 -6.29
CA PHE A 13 -7.73 -4.77 -5.45
C PHE A 13 -7.52 -4.10 -4.09
N LEU A 14 -6.90 -4.86 -3.19
CA LEU A 14 -6.35 -4.41 -1.92
C LEU A 14 -4.86 -4.70 -1.86
N LEU A 15 -4.13 -3.87 -1.13
CA LEU A 15 -2.72 -4.05 -0.79
C LEU A 15 -2.63 -4.22 0.74
N PRO A 16 -2.75 -5.46 1.26
CA PRO A 16 -2.67 -5.68 2.69
C PRO A 16 -1.29 -5.28 3.22
N ASN A 17 -1.28 -4.40 4.22
CA ASN A 17 -0.06 -4.14 4.99
C ASN A 17 0.15 -5.32 5.93
N THR A 18 1.15 -6.12 5.63
CA THR A 18 1.49 -7.30 6.40
C THR A 18 2.82 -7.08 7.11
N TYR A 19 2.77 -7.09 8.41
CA TYR A 19 3.98 -7.09 9.22
C TYR A 19 4.64 -8.45 9.13
N GLY A 20 5.98 -8.47 9.07
CA GLY A 20 6.73 -9.68 8.79
C GLY A 20 6.30 -10.96 9.54
N PRO A 21 6.13 -10.93 10.88
CA PRO A 21 5.63 -12.10 11.62
C PRO A 21 4.22 -12.54 11.20
N ASP A 22 3.43 -11.65 10.61
CA ASP A 22 2.06 -11.94 10.19
C ASP A 22 1.98 -12.62 8.82
N ILE A 23 3.09 -12.71 8.10
CA ILE A 23 3.17 -13.40 6.81
C ILE A 23 3.65 -14.85 6.98
N GLU A 24 4.45 -15.13 8.00
CA GLU A 24 4.99 -16.46 8.24
C GLU A 24 3.94 -17.43 8.81
N ASP A 25 4.24 -18.72 8.74
CA ASP A 25 3.50 -19.80 9.41
C ASP A 25 2.00 -19.92 9.08
N GLY A 26 1.61 -19.59 7.86
CA GLY A 26 0.22 -19.76 7.41
C GLY A 26 -0.76 -18.73 7.99
N LYS A 27 -0.28 -17.63 8.55
CA LYS A 27 -1.14 -16.57 9.10
C LYS A 27 -1.98 -15.84 8.03
N LEU A 28 -1.62 -15.97 6.75
CA LEU A 28 -2.45 -15.50 5.65
C LEU A 28 -3.56 -16.48 5.26
N LYS A 29 -3.61 -17.66 5.88
CA LYS A 29 -4.69 -18.63 5.62
C LYS A 29 -6.09 -18.06 5.79
N PRO A 30 -6.42 -17.25 6.82
CA PRO A 30 -7.75 -16.63 6.92
C PRO A 30 -8.10 -15.72 5.73
N LEU A 31 -7.12 -15.01 5.19
CA LEU A 31 -7.32 -14.19 3.99
C LEU A 31 -7.56 -15.10 2.78
N GLN A 32 -6.75 -16.16 2.61
CA GLN A 32 -6.92 -17.11 1.51
C GLN A 32 -8.30 -17.80 1.59
N ASP A 33 -8.71 -18.26 2.78
CA ASP A 33 -10.02 -18.89 2.99
C ASP A 33 -11.18 -17.93 2.70
N ALA A 34 -11.03 -16.66 3.08
CA ALA A 34 -12.02 -15.63 2.77
C ALA A 34 -12.12 -15.35 1.27
N LEU A 35 -11.00 -15.32 0.55
CA LEU A 35 -10.98 -15.18 -0.91
C LEU A 35 -11.68 -16.37 -1.60
N ASP A 36 -11.39 -17.59 -1.16
CA ASP A 36 -11.99 -18.81 -1.69
C ASP A 36 -13.51 -18.90 -1.41
N SER A 37 -13.99 -18.27 -0.36
CA SER A 37 -15.42 -18.27 0.00
C SER A 37 -16.27 -17.32 -0.85
N LEU A 38 -15.65 -16.43 -1.64
CA LEU A 38 -16.35 -15.42 -2.44
C LEU A 38 -16.36 -15.80 -3.92
N GLN A 39 -17.46 -15.56 -4.60
CA GLN A 39 -17.61 -15.87 -6.03
C GLN A 39 -16.68 -15.04 -6.92
N ASP A 40 -16.48 -13.77 -6.60
CA ASP A 40 -15.64 -12.84 -7.38
C ASP A 40 -15.03 -11.81 -6.43
N PRO A 41 -14.03 -12.21 -5.61
CA PRO A 41 -13.40 -11.29 -4.68
C PRO A 41 -12.53 -10.25 -5.40
N VAL A 42 -12.27 -9.13 -4.72
CA VAL A 42 -11.21 -8.20 -5.11
C VAL A 42 -9.87 -8.92 -5.19
N LYS A 43 -9.00 -8.44 -6.05
CA LYS A 43 -7.64 -8.99 -6.15
C LYS A 43 -6.74 -8.50 -5.00
N ILE A 44 -5.64 -9.17 -4.81
CA ILE A 44 -4.69 -8.87 -3.74
C ILE A 44 -3.32 -8.62 -4.35
N GLY A 45 -2.79 -7.41 -4.18
CA GLY A 45 -1.37 -7.12 -4.39
C GLY A 45 -0.63 -7.18 -3.07
N PHE A 46 0.65 -6.88 -3.09
CA PHE A 46 1.47 -6.91 -1.88
C PHE A 46 1.95 -5.51 -1.49
N PHE A 47 1.72 -5.12 -0.25
CA PHE A 47 2.30 -3.93 0.35
C PHE A 47 3.47 -4.34 1.24
N ASP A 48 4.70 -4.09 0.77
CA ASP A 48 5.89 -4.33 1.56
C ASP A 48 6.23 -3.10 2.41
N ASP A 49 5.71 -3.08 3.63
CA ASP A 49 6.06 -2.05 4.60
C ASP A 49 7.39 -2.38 5.28
N THR A 50 8.41 -1.62 4.94
CA THR A 50 9.76 -1.83 5.49
C THR A 50 9.96 -1.26 6.89
N TRP A 51 8.97 -0.52 7.43
CA TRP A 51 9.02 0.01 8.80
C TRP A 51 9.29 -1.09 9.83
N THR A 52 8.76 -2.28 9.59
CA THR A 52 8.92 -3.45 10.47
C THR A 52 10.38 -3.82 10.72
N TRP A 53 11.27 -3.64 9.74
CA TRP A 53 12.70 -3.92 9.91
C TRP A 53 13.41 -3.00 10.91
N GLY A 54 12.83 -1.82 11.17
CA GLY A 54 13.40 -0.83 12.10
C GLY A 54 12.87 -0.91 13.52
N GLN A 55 11.85 -1.74 13.78
CA GLN A 55 11.19 -1.76 15.09
C GLN A 55 11.81 -2.77 16.05
N PRO A 56 12.05 -2.37 17.33
CA PRO A 56 12.60 -3.27 18.34
C PRO A 56 11.79 -4.56 18.52
N TYR A 57 10.45 -4.46 18.49
CA TYR A 57 9.54 -5.61 18.62
C TYR A 57 9.80 -6.67 17.54
N PHE A 58 10.07 -6.25 16.31
CA PHE A 58 10.34 -7.16 15.20
C PHE A 58 11.81 -7.57 15.14
N SER A 59 12.73 -6.86 15.80
CA SER A 59 14.14 -7.24 15.85
C SER A 59 14.39 -8.52 16.64
N GLU A 60 13.54 -8.82 17.62
CA GLU A 60 13.58 -10.11 18.32
C GLU A 60 13.22 -11.28 17.40
N PHE A 61 12.30 -11.04 16.47
CA PHE A 61 11.87 -12.01 15.47
C PHE A 61 12.88 -12.15 14.32
N TRP A 62 13.28 -11.01 13.72
CA TRP A 62 14.15 -11.04 12.54
C TRP A 62 15.62 -11.29 12.84
N LYS A 63 16.08 -11.11 14.07
CA LYS A 63 17.49 -11.20 14.53
C LYS A 63 18.53 -10.42 13.70
N THR A 64 18.20 -10.08 12.45
CA THR A 64 19.04 -9.35 11.49
C THR A 64 18.20 -8.37 10.69
N LYS A 65 18.72 -7.14 10.54
CA LYS A 65 18.15 -6.12 9.64
C LYS A 65 18.82 -6.19 8.28
N PRO A 66 18.10 -6.03 7.16
CA PRO A 66 18.74 -5.91 5.85
C PRO A 66 19.70 -4.73 5.80
N ASP A 67 20.92 -4.96 5.36
CA ASP A 67 21.93 -3.94 5.07
C ASP A 67 22.11 -3.85 3.56
N LEU A 68 21.73 -2.72 2.96
CA LEU A 68 21.80 -2.55 1.50
C LEU A 68 23.25 -2.44 0.97
N ASN A 69 24.26 -2.37 1.85
CA ASN A 69 25.65 -2.52 1.41
C ASN A 69 26.00 -3.97 1.02
N ASP A 70 25.21 -4.96 1.47
CA ASP A 70 25.31 -6.37 1.06
C ASP A 70 24.02 -6.75 0.33
N PRO A 71 23.93 -6.44 -0.99
CA PRO A 71 22.68 -6.56 -1.72
C PRO A 71 22.16 -8.01 -1.82
N GLU A 72 23.04 -8.99 -1.90
CA GLU A 72 22.65 -10.41 -1.96
C GLU A 72 21.98 -10.84 -0.66
N LYS A 73 22.60 -10.53 0.46
CA LYS A 73 22.09 -10.88 1.78
C LYS A 73 20.80 -10.10 2.10
N ALA A 74 20.78 -8.80 1.79
CA ALA A 74 19.59 -7.97 1.99
C ALA A 74 18.42 -8.46 1.15
N ALA A 75 18.63 -8.71 -0.15
CA ALA A 75 17.60 -9.22 -1.04
C ALA A 75 17.11 -10.61 -0.59
N THR A 76 18.00 -11.51 -0.18
CA THR A 76 17.60 -12.83 0.31
C THR A 76 16.72 -12.71 1.55
N LEU A 77 17.11 -11.87 2.50
CA LEU A 77 16.38 -11.68 3.75
C LEU A 77 14.96 -11.10 3.48
N ILE A 78 14.88 -10.03 2.68
CA ILE A 78 13.59 -9.42 2.32
C ILE A 78 12.72 -10.40 1.54
N TYR A 79 13.31 -11.10 0.57
CA TYR A 79 12.60 -12.03 -0.30
C TYR A 79 11.98 -13.18 0.49
N GLU A 80 12.81 -13.93 1.24
CA GLU A 80 12.35 -15.13 1.93
C GLU A 80 11.30 -14.80 3.01
N HIS A 81 11.50 -13.72 3.77
CA HIS A 81 10.61 -13.37 4.86
C HIS A 81 9.38 -12.56 4.47
N LYS A 82 9.36 -11.94 3.28
CA LYS A 82 8.25 -11.09 2.88
C LYS A 82 7.65 -11.50 1.54
N TRP A 83 8.38 -11.30 0.44
CA TRP A 83 7.80 -11.50 -0.89
C TRP A 83 7.40 -12.94 -1.14
N LYS A 84 8.33 -13.87 -0.97
CA LYS A 84 8.05 -15.30 -1.16
C LYS A 84 7.02 -15.81 -0.15
N ALA A 85 7.17 -15.44 1.13
CA ALA A 85 6.26 -15.84 2.17
C ALA A 85 4.81 -15.41 1.88
N PHE A 86 4.60 -14.19 1.37
CA PHE A 86 3.28 -13.69 0.97
C PHE A 86 2.73 -14.44 -0.24
N PHE A 87 3.47 -14.42 -1.35
CA PHE A 87 2.99 -14.95 -2.62
C PHE A 87 2.82 -16.48 -2.62
N SER A 88 3.55 -17.20 -1.77
CA SER A 88 3.37 -18.65 -1.59
C SER A 88 2.07 -19.04 -0.87
N GLN A 89 1.48 -18.13 -0.09
CA GLN A 89 0.28 -18.40 0.69
C GLN A 89 -1.02 -17.96 0.00
N ILE A 90 -0.92 -17.03 -0.97
CA ILE A 90 -2.08 -16.53 -1.71
C ILE A 90 -2.11 -17.17 -3.09
N ASN A 91 -3.22 -17.84 -3.42
CA ASN A 91 -3.39 -18.49 -4.72
C ASN A 91 -3.22 -17.45 -5.87
N PRO A 92 -2.39 -17.76 -6.90
CA PRO A 92 -2.11 -16.85 -8.01
C PRO A 92 -3.35 -16.32 -8.76
N LYS A 93 -4.48 -17.02 -8.70
CA LYS A 93 -5.75 -16.57 -9.28
C LYS A 93 -6.29 -15.29 -8.61
N TYR A 94 -5.86 -14.99 -7.38
CA TYR A 94 -6.26 -13.81 -6.61
C TYR A 94 -5.24 -12.68 -6.67
N TRP A 95 -4.05 -12.90 -7.22
CA TRP A 95 -3.06 -11.85 -7.32
C TRP A 95 -3.56 -10.70 -8.20
N TYR A 96 -3.44 -9.48 -7.70
CA TYR A 96 -3.61 -8.32 -8.55
C TYR A 96 -2.43 -8.22 -9.52
N ARG A 97 -2.76 -8.06 -10.79
CA ARG A 97 -1.77 -7.99 -11.86
C ARG A 97 -1.96 -6.68 -12.62
N PHE A 98 -0.90 -5.91 -12.72
CA PHE A 98 -0.85 -4.76 -13.59
C PHE A 98 0.02 -5.08 -14.81
N LYS A 99 -0.52 -4.86 -16.00
CA LYS A 99 0.12 -5.27 -17.27
C LYS A 99 0.58 -6.75 -17.27
N GLY A 100 -0.25 -7.62 -16.70
CA GLY A 100 -0.02 -9.06 -16.60
C GLY A 100 0.97 -9.49 -15.49
N ARG A 101 1.55 -8.57 -14.74
CA ARG A 101 2.60 -8.82 -13.74
C ARG A 101 2.07 -8.63 -12.31
N PRO A 102 2.41 -9.52 -11.34
CA PRO A 102 2.02 -9.37 -9.95
C PRO A 102 2.48 -8.02 -9.39
N PHE A 103 1.59 -7.31 -8.73
CA PHE A 103 1.84 -5.94 -8.26
C PHE A 103 2.39 -5.92 -6.84
N ILE A 104 3.55 -5.29 -6.67
CA ILE A 104 4.21 -5.06 -5.39
C ILE A 104 4.37 -3.57 -5.17
N TYR A 105 3.81 -3.10 -4.06
CA TYR A 105 3.96 -1.74 -3.56
C TYR A 105 5.09 -1.75 -2.53
N PHE A 106 6.24 -1.21 -2.90
CA PHE A 106 7.46 -1.30 -2.10
C PHE A 106 7.75 0.02 -1.38
N TYR A 107 7.38 0.06 -0.11
CA TYR A 107 7.44 1.25 0.73
C TYR A 107 8.74 1.30 1.55
N ASN A 108 9.32 2.50 1.71
CA ASN A 108 10.48 2.72 2.55
C ASN A 108 10.19 3.73 3.68
N ALA A 109 9.95 3.22 4.87
CA ALA A 109 9.83 4.01 6.09
C ALA A 109 11.21 4.44 6.69
N GLY A 110 12.27 4.45 5.90
CA GLY A 110 13.63 4.76 6.37
C GLY A 110 14.35 3.59 7.03
N SER A 111 13.75 2.40 7.04
CA SER A 111 14.32 1.22 7.71
C SER A 111 15.35 0.47 6.86
N LEU A 112 15.33 0.62 5.55
CA LEU A 112 16.31 0.02 4.65
C LEU A 112 17.35 1.06 4.22
N THR A 113 18.60 0.82 4.57
CA THR A 113 19.71 1.76 4.35
C THR A 113 21.00 1.03 3.95
N PRO A 114 21.94 1.70 3.23
CA PRO A 114 21.82 3.03 2.63
C PRO A 114 20.96 3.01 1.35
N ARG A 115 20.06 3.98 1.21
CA ARG A 115 19.12 4.02 0.06
C ARG A 115 19.81 4.20 -1.29
N SER A 116 21.01 4.76 -1.32
CA SER A 116 21.85 4.85 -2.51
C SER A 116 22.36 3.50 -3.05
N LYS A 117 21.98 2.38 -2.41
CA LYS A 117 22.27 0.99 -2.81
C LYS A 117 20.99 0.18 -3.08
N SER A 118 19.86 0.85 -3.29
CA SER A 118 18.55 0.19 -3.46
C SER A 118 18.46 -0.62 -4.76
N GLY A 119 19.02 -0.12 -5.85
CA GLY A 119 18.88 -0.73 -7.17
C GLY A 119 19.33 -2.18 -7.25
N PRO A 120 20.57 -2.53 -6.86
CA PRO A 120 21.02 -3.92 -6.85
C PRO A 120 20.12 -4.84 -6.02
N VAL A 121 19.61 -4.37 -4.88
CA VAL A 121 18.72 -5.16 -4.01
C VAL A 121 17.38 -5.42 -4.70
N VAL A 122 16.75 -4.37 -5.25
CA VAL A 122 15.45 -4.52 -5.93
C VAL A 122 15.57 -5.38 -7.18
N LYS A 123 16.67 -5.27 -7.92
CA LYS A 123 16.96 -6.14 -9.06
C LYS A 123 16.98 -7.62 -8.64
N LEU A 124 17.73 -7.94 -7.59
CA LEU A 124 17.82 -9.30 -7.05
C LEU A 124 16.48 -9.81 -6.52
N LEU A 125 15.69 -8.96 -5.88
CA LEU A 125 14.32 -9.30 -5.45
C LEU A 125 13.45 -9.73 -6.64
N LYS A 126 13.48 -8.98 -7.74
CA LYS A 126 12.75 -9.32 -8.97
C LYS A 126 13.26 -10.61 -9.60
N GLU A 127 14.58 -10.84 -9.63
CA GLU A 127 15.18 -12.06 -10.14
C GLU A 127 14.79 -13.30 -9.32
N LYS A 128 14.83 -13.20 -7.99
CA LYS A 128 14.39 -14.27 -7.08
C LYS A 128 12.89 -14.57 -7.25
N PHE A 129 12.07 -13.54 -7.36
CA PHE A 129 10.64 -13.71 -7.61
C PHE A 129 10.38 -14.44 -8.93
N LYS A 130 11.07 -14.04 -9.99
CA LYS A 130 10.97 -14.70 -11.30
C LYS A 130 11.43 -16.15 -11.26
N ALA A 131 12.48 -16.46 -10.50
CA ALA A 131 12.97 -17.82 -10.34
C ALA A 131 11.95 -18.75 -9.68
N ASP A 132 11.26 -18.27 -8.63
CA ASP A 132 10.32 -19.09 -7.86
C ASP A 132 8.91 -19.14 -8.47
N PHE A 133 8.44 -18.05 -9.09
CA PHE A 133 7.07 -17.94 -9.59
C PHE A 133 6.97 -17.92 -11.13
N GLY A 134 8.08 -17.93 -11.85
CA GLY A 134 8.11 -17.99 -13.32
C GLY A 134 7.79 -16.68 -14.02
N GLU A 135 7.52 -15.60 -13.28
CA GLU A 135 7.12 -14.31 -13.82
C GLU A 135 7.77 -13.16 -13.03
N GLU A 136 7.99 -12.04 -13.70
CA GLU A 136 8.59 -10.86 -13.08
C GLU A 136 7.51 -9.99 -12.43
N PRO A 137 7.68 -9.53 -11.17
CA PRO A 137 6.71 -8.65 -10.53
C PRO A 137 6.77 -7.24 -11.09
N PHE A 138 5.65 -6.52 -11.05
CA PHE A 138 5.60 -5.07 -11.24
C PHE A 138 5.89 -4.39 -9.89
N VAL A 139 6.98 -3.65 -9.82
CA VAL A 139 7.42 -2.99 -8.59
C VAL A 139 7.16 -1.50 -8.68
N ASP A 140 6.21 -1.04 -7.86
CA ASP A 140 5.92 0.36 -7.61
C ASP A 140 6.65 0.77 -6.33
N ALA A 141 7.71 1.58 -6.46
CA ALA A 141 8.65 1.84 -5.37
C ALA A 141 8.54 3.26 -4.83
N ASP A 142 8.69 3.39 -3.50
CA ASP A 142 8.79 4.69 -2.83
C ASP A 142 9.93 5.53 -3.40
N GLY A 143 9.68 6.83 -3.55
CA GLY A 143 10.64 7.80 -4.06
C GLY A 143 11.97 7.84 -3.30
N ALA A 144 11.98 7.44 -2.04
CA ALA A 144 13.19 7.35 -1.24
C ALA A 144 14.21 6.34 -1.78
N TYR A 145 13.76 5.27 -2.46
CA TYR A 145 14.66 4.31 -3.09
C TYR A 145 15.41 4.90 -4.30
N PHE A 146 14.89 5.97 -4.90
CA PHE A 146 15.49 6.64 -6.05
C PHE A 146 16.64 7.60 -5.67
N GLU A 147 17.10 7.59 -4.41
CA GLU A 147 18.44 8.06 -4.08
C GLU A 147 19.52 7.22 -4.79
N ASP A 148 19.20 6.00 -5.21
CA ASP A 148 19.98 5.21 -6.16
C ASP A 148 19.47 5.46 -7.58
N PRO A 149 20.25 6.15 -8.46
CA PRO A 149 19.83 6.45 -9.82
C PRO A 149 19.51 5.21 -10.68
N SER A 150 20.06 4.05 -10.33
CA SER A 150 19.78 2.81 -11.06
C SER A 150 18.32 2.36 -10.91
N MET A 151 17.61 2.84 -9.90
CA MET A 151 16.19 2.55 -9.71
C MET A 151 15.33 3.02 -10.88
N ASP A 152 15.70 4.07 -11.60
CA ASP A 152 15.00 4.52 -12.81
C ASP A 152 14.95 3.43 -13.90
N GLN A 153 15.92 2.50 -13.89
CA GLN A 153 15.99 1.38 -14.83
C GLN A 153 15.41 0.07 -14.26
N ILE A 154 15.21 -0.03 -12.96
CA ILE A 154 14.86 -1.28 -12.26
C ILE A 154 13.40 -1.29 -11.83
N ALA A 155 12.94 -0.22 -11.19
CA ALA A 155 11.54 -0.08 -10.79
C ALA A 155 10.62 0.14 -12.00
N ASP A 156 9.36 -0.18 -11.84
CA ASP A 156 8.35 -0.03 -12.88
C ASP A 156 7.53 1.25 -12.70
N ALA A 157 7.37 1.69 -11.46
CA ALA A 157 6.75 2.96 -11.10
C ALA A 157 7.43 3.57 -9.87
N LYS A 158 7.17 4.85 -9.65
CA LYS A 158 7.69 5.63 -8.54
C LYS A 158 6.55 6.41 -7.90
N TYR A 159 6.41 6.28 -6.60
CA TYR A 159 5.49 7.14 -5.86
C TYR A 159 6.22 7.90 -4.75
N GLN A 160 5.55 8.89 -4.20
CA GLN A 160 5.99 9.58 -3.01
C GLN A 160 4.97 9.35 -1.91
N TRP A 161 5.41 8.75 -0.80
CA TRP A 161 4.55 8.62 0.36
C TRP A 161 4.16 10.01 0.88
N PHE A 162 2.95 10.14 1.35
CA PHE A 162 2.36 11.42 1.68
C PHE A 162 3.10 12.08 2.83
N THR A 163 3.47 13.34 2.66
CA THR A 163 3.99 14.14 3.74
C THR A 163 2.85 14.90 4.40
N PHE A 164 2.88 15.01 5.71
CA PHE A 164 1.89 15.74 6.50
C PHE A 164 1.69 17.20 6.06
N SER A 165 2.66 17.77 5.36
CA SER A 165 2.60 19.15 4.88
C SER A 165 1.76 19.35 3.60
N THR A 166 1.42 18.27 2.90
CA THR A 166 0.69 18.37 1.62
C THR A 166 -0.20 17.15 1.34
N PRO A 167 -1.14 16.82 2.24
CA PRO A 167 -1.98 15.62 2.11
C PRO A 167 -2.91 15.66 0.90
N GLU A 168 -3.13 16.85 0.35
CA GLU A 168 -3.98 17.08 -0.82
C GLU A 168 -3.28 16.74 -2.14
N LYS A 169 -2.00 16.37 -2.10
CA LYS A 169 -1.24 16.12 -3.32
C LYS A 169 -1.30 14.66 -3.70
N ARG A 170 -1.69 14.46 -4.93
CA ARG A 170 -1.54 13.21 -5.64
C ARG A 170 -0.09 13.05 -6.09
N SER A 171 0.49 11.87 -5.90
CA SER A 171 1.75 11.48 -6.54
C SER A 171 1.42 10.74 -7.83
N ARG A 172 1.98 11.18 -8.96
CA ARG A 172 1.78 10.55 -10.27
C ARG A 172 3.08 9.98 -10.82
N SER A 173 3.06 8.72 -11.16
CA SER A 173 4.11 8.07 -11.93
C SER A 173 3.71 7.97 -13.41
N THR A 174 4.65 8.30 -14.29
CA THR A 174 4.50 8.11 -15.75
C THR A 174 5.60 7.20 -16.31
N MET A 175 6.24 6.42 -15.43
CA MET A 175 7.32 5.51 -15.79
C MET A 175 6.79 4.35 -16.65
N ARG A 176 7.63 3.84 -17.55
CA ARG A 176 7.33 2.65 -18.37
C ARG A 176 6.02 2.75 -19.15
N ASN A 177 5.65 3.94 -19.62
CA ASN A 177 4.38 4.17 -20.32
C ASN A 177 3.16 3.71 -19.50
N SER A 178 3.20 3.92 -18.20
CA SER A 178 2.11 3.64 -17.27
C SER A 178 1.74 4.93 -16.54
N ILE A 179 0.46 5.15 -16.31
CA ILE A 179 -0.01 6.25 -15.48
C ILE A 179 -0.57 5.66 -14.19
N ILE A 180 0.19 5.82 -13.11
CA ILE A 180 -0.20 5.32 -11.78
C ILE A 180 -0.26 6.50 -10.82
N ASP A 181 -1.41 6.68 -10.21
CA ASP A 181 -1.64 7.71 -9.20
C ASP A 181 -1.70 7.11 -7.80
N HIS A 182 -1.20 7.88 -6.85
CA HIS A 182 -1.23 7.55 -5.44
C HIS A 182 -1.80 8.74 -4.69
N ALA A 183 -2.74 8.49 -3.80
CA ALA A 183 -3.39 9.55 -3.05
C ALA A 183 -3.78 9.12 -1.65
N MET A 184 -3.73 10.07 -0.74
CA MET A 184 -4.39 10.01 0.55
C MET A 184 -5.70 10.78 0.44
N VAL A 185 -6.79 10.24 0.95
CA VAL A 185 -8.12 10.83 0.74
C VAL A 185 -8.66 11.56 1.97
N LYS A 186 -8.07 11.31 3.12
CA LYS A 186 -8.31 12.04 4.36
C LYS A 186 -7.18 11.77 5.35
N TRP A 187 -7.05 12.61 6.34
CA TRP A 187 -6.11 12.45 7.44
C TRP A 187 -6.70 13.06 8.71
N ASP A 188 -6.66 12.33 9.80
CA ASP A 188 -7.03 12.81 11.13
C ASP A 188 -6.26 12.02 12.19
N ALA A 189 -5.07 12.46 12.47
CA ALA A 189 -4.25 11.86 13.52
C ALA A 189 -4.42 12.56 14.89
N ALA A 190 -5.47 13.37 15.06
CA ALA A 190 -5.71 14.10 16.32
C ALA A 190 -5.91 13.18 17.53
N GLY A 191 -6.31 11.92 17.29
CA GLY A 191 -6.43 10.90 18.33
C GLY A 191 -5.19 10.03 18.53
N ARG A 192 -4.13 10.23 17.72
CA ARG A 192 -2.89 9.48 17.86
C ARG A 192 -2.15 9.94 19.11
N ASP A 193 -1.74 8.98 19.94
CA ASP A 193 -0.91 9.28 21.11
C ASP A 193 0.47 9.75 20.67
N HIS A 194 0.70 11.05 20.76
CA HIS A 194 1.97 11.69 20.47
C HIS A 194 2.85 11.82 21.74
N ALA A 195 2.75 10.88 22.66
CA ALA A 195 3.55 10.85 23.88
C ALA A 195 3.39 12.11 24.74
N GLY A 196 2.16 12.65 24.81
CA GLY A 196 1.83 13.84 25.61
C GLY A 196 2.03 15.17 24.88
N GLU A 197 2.42 15.18 23.61
CA GLU A 197 2.42 16.39 22.80
C GLU A 197 1.00 16.73 22.31
N PRO A 198 0.62 18.01 22.27
CA PRO A 198 -0.65 18.40 21.68
C PRO A 198 -0.68 18.08 20.19
N PRO A 199 -1.87 17.70 19.62
CA PRO A 199 -2.00 17.45 18.18
C PRO A 199 -1.49 18.65 17.39
N ARG A 200 -0.67 18.40 16.38
CA ARG A 200 -0.16 19.47 15.51
C ARG A 200 -1.32 19.97 14.63
N PRO A 201 -1.36 21.26 14.27
CA PRO A 201 -2.36 21.77 13.33
C PRO A 201 -2.37 21.00 11.99
N SER A 202 -1.22 20.46 11.57
CA SER A 202 -1.08 19.57 10.40
C SER A 202 -1.75 18.21 10.58
N ASP A 203 -2.08 17.82 11.80
CA ASP A 203 -2.74 16.53 12.10
C ASP A 203 -4.27 16.62 11.92
N LEU A 204 -4.78 17.82 11.65
CA LEU A 204 -6.21 18.11 11.45
C LEU A 204 -6.48 18.36 9.95
N ILE A 205 -6.57 17.30 9.17
CA ILE A 205 -6.85 17.48 7.76
C ILE A 205 -8.15 16.79 7.39
N VAL A 206 -8.92 17.52 6.64
CA VAL A 206 -10.19 17.17 5.98
C VAL A 206 -10.79 15.82 6.32
N LYS A 207 -11.88 15.86 7.07
CA LYS A 207 -12.66 14.69 7.50
C LYS A 207 -13.76 14.28 6.52
N ASP A 208 -14.00 15.06 5.48
CA ASP A 208 -15.08 14.84 4.50
C ASP A 208 -14.58 14.31 3.15
N GLU A 209 -15.50 14.10 2.22
CA GLU A 209 -15.23 13.49 0.93
C GLU A 209 -14.55 14.40 -0.11
N ARG A 210 -14.23 15.65 0.22
CA ARG A 210 -13.69 16.61 -0.77
C ARG A 210 -12.41 16.13 -1.42
N PHE A 211 -11.50 15.56 -0.63
CA PHE A 211 -10.24 15.03 -1.17
C PHE A 211 -10.47 13.80 -2.03
N LEU A 212 -11.27 12.87 -1.54
CA LEU A 212 -11.61 11.68 -2.31
C LEU A 212 -12.22 12.06 -3.67
N ARG A 213 -13.18 12.99 -3.69
CA ARG A 213 -13.78 13.47 -4.95
C ARG A 213 -12.75 14.12 -5.87
N LYS A 214 -11.90 14.98 -5.32
CA LYS A 214 -10.83 15.64 -6.07
C LYS A 214 -9.88 14.61 -6.68
N VAL A 215 -9.39 13.67 -5.87
CA VAL A 215 -8.47 12.62 -6.31
C VAL A 215 -9.09 11.75 -7.40
N LEU A 216 -10.33 11.28 -7.20
CA LEU A 216 -11.03 10.46 -8.18
C LEU A 216 -11.18 11.19 -9.53
N LYS A 217 -11.50 12.48 -9.48
CA LYS A 217 -11.62 13.30 -10.69
C LYS A 217 -10.28 13.55 -11.38
N GLU A 218 -9.24 13.86 -10.60
CA GLU A 218 -7.90 14.15 -11.14
C GLU A 218 -7.16 12.91 -11.65
N SER A 219 -7.63 11.73 -11.30
CA SER A 219 -7.06 10.44 -11.67
C SER A 219 -7.90 9.67 -12.70
N GLU A 220 -8.84 10.32 -13.38
CA GLU A 220 -9.69 9.66 -14.39
C GLU A 220 -8.88 9.09 -15.57
N ASP A 221 -7.71 9.64 -15.85
CA ASP A 221 -6.78 9.18 -16.89
C ASP A 221 -5.73 8.18 -16.38
N ALA A 222 -5.73 7.87 -15.09
CA ALA A 222 -4.78 6.91 -14.53
C ALA A 222 -5.22 5.47 -14.81
N GLU A 223 -4.26 4.62 -15.18
CA GLU A 223 -4.49 3.18 -15.34
C GLU A 223 -4.68 2.49 -13.98
N VAL A 224 -4.05 3.05 -12.93
CA VAL A 224 -4.17 2.60 -11.54
C VAL A 224 -4.22 3.80 -10.62
N LEU A 225 -5.12 3.78 -9.66
CA LEU A 225 -5.16 4.70 -8.54
C LEU A 225 -5.02 3.91 -7.23
N VAL A 226 -3.91 4.12 -6.53
CA VAL A 226 -3.67 3.57 -5.19
C VAL A 226 -4.12 4.59 -4.14
N ILE A 227 -5.02 4.19 -3.26
CA ILE A 227 -5.57 5.06 -2.22
C ILE A 227 -5.11 4.56 -0.85
N ALA A 228 -4.44 5.41 -0.11
CA ALA A 228 -4.10 5.19 1.29
C ALA A 228 -5.15 5.89 2.19
N THR A 229 -5.81 5.17 3.09
CA THR A 229 -5.77 3.73 3.34
C THR A 229 -7.18 3.17 3.43
N TRP A 230 -7.34 1.83 3.36
CA TRP A 230 -8.66 1.21 3.50
C TRP A 230 -9.19 1.30 4.94
N ASN A 231 -8.40 0.90 5.92
CA ASN A 231 -8.84 0.71 7.30
C ASN A 231 -7.85 1.18 8.38
N ASP A 232 -6.95 2.11 8.06
CA ASP A 232 -6.11 2.73 9.07
C ASP A 232 -6.90 3.77 9.86
N LEU A 233 -7.46 3.31 10.96
CA LEU A 233 -8.26 4.14 11.87
C LEU A 233 -7.38 4.96 12.81
N GLY A 234 -6.15 4.50 13.09
CA GLY A 234 -5.19 5.19 13.96
C GLY A 234 -4.71 6.51 13.35
N GLU A 235 -4.55 6.56 12.04
CA GLU A 235 -4.20 7.78 11.30
C GLU A 235 -5.42 8.51 10.73
N GLY A 236 -6.62 8.00 10.96
CA GLY A 236 -7.85 8.58 10.44
C GLY A 236 -7.94 8.58 8.91
N THR A 237 -7.07 7.83 8.21
CA THR A 237 -7.06 7.76 6.75
C THR A 237 -8.04 6.74 6.18
N GLY A 238 -8.53 5.82 7.01
CA GLY A 238 -9.42 4.75 6.59
C GLY A 238 -10.73 5.25 5.98
N PHE A 239 -11.15 4.69 4.84
CA PHE A 239 -12.43 5.00 4.17
C PHE A 239 -13.36 3.79 4.04
N ASN A 240 -13.04 2.70 4.76
CA ASN A 240 -13.89 1.53 4.88
C ASN A 240 -15.21 1.83 5.64
N ARG A 241 -15.99 0.81 5.91
CA ARG A 241 -17.19 0.94 6.74
C ARG A 241 -16.84 1.31 8.17
N ASN A 242 -17.23 2.51 8.59
CA ASN A 242 -16.92 3.06 9.91
C ASN A 242 -18.11 3.86 10.46
N TYR A 243 -18.32 3.78 11.78
CA TYR A 243 -19.39 4.51 12.47
C TYR A 243 -18.95 5.89 12.97
N ASP A 244 -17.68 6.27 12.81
CA ASP A 244 -17.10 7.52 13.33
C ASP A 244 -17.08 8.66 12.31
N TYR A 245 -17.88 8.58 11.26
CA TYR A 245 -17.98 9.63 10.25
C TYR A 245 -18.89 10.75 10.70
N TYR A 246 -18.35 11.72 11.45
CA TYR A 246 -19.06 12.94 11.82
C TYR A 246 -18.43 14.15 11.12
N PHE A 247 -19.17 14.76 10.20
CA PHE A 247 -18.79 16.01 9.54
C PHE A 247 -20.02 16.76 9.00
N ARG A 248 -19.86 18.06 8.71
CA ARG A 248 -20.96 18.93 8.30
C ARG A 248 -22.09 18.96 9.34
N GLY A 249 -21.73 18.89 10.64
CA GLY A 249 -22.69 18.97 11.73
C GLY A 249 -23.59 17.75 11.92
N GLN A 250 -23.28 16.62 11.28
CA GLN A 250 -24.11 15.41 11.40
C GLN A 250 -23.30 14.12 11.24
N TRP A 251 -23.81 13.04 11.81
CA TRP A 251 -23.31 11.70 11.57
C TRP A 251 -23.64 11.24 10.15
N GLN A 252 -22.64 10.74 9.47
CA GLN A 252 -22.79 10.17 8.14
C GLN A 252 -23.07 8.67 8.23
N ARG A 253 -23.57 8.10 7.14
CA ARG A 253 -23.74 6.64 7.05
C ARG A 253 -22.39 5.94 7.14
N PRO A 254 -22.33 4.75 7.76
CA PRO A 254 -21.07 3.99 7.90
C PRO A 254 -20.38 3.66 6.57
N ASP A 255 -21.14 3.57 5.47
CA ASP A 255 -20.67 3.26 4.12
C ASP A 255 -20.46 4.52 3.24
N TYR A 256 -20.36 5.70 3.86
CA TYR A 256 -20.38 6.98 3.14
C TYR A 256 -19.28 7.07 2.08
N PHE A 257 -18.02 6.89 2.49
CA PHE A 257 -16.89 6.99 1.56
C PHE A 257 -16.91 5.89 0.49
N MET A 258 -17.30 4.68 0.85
CA MET A 258 -17.46 3.56 -0.09
C MET A 258 -18.48 3.90 -1.19
N ARG A 259 -19.57 4.57 -0.83
CA ARG A 259 -20.58 5.03 -1.80
C ARG A 259 -20.05 6.12 -2.72
N VAL A 260 -19.19 7.01 -2.21
CA VAL A 260 -18.53 8.03 -3.03
C VAL A 260 -17.63 7.36 -4.07
N THR A 261 -16.79 6.40 -3.65
CA THR A 261 -15.91 5.65 -4.56
C THR A 261 -16.72 4.89 -5.61
N ARG A 262 -17.76 4.17 -5.19
CA ARG A 262 -18.63 3.43 -6.09
C ARG A 262 -19.31 4.33 -7.15
N LYS A 263 -19.76 5.53 -6.77
CA LYS A 263 -20.34 6.48 -7.71
C LYS A 263 -19.32 6.99 -8.72
N ALA A 264 -18.06 7.19 -8.31
CA ALA A 264 -17.00 7.57 -9.23
C ALA A 264 -16.77 6.48 -10.27
N GLN A 265 -16.68 5.23 -9.85
CA GLN A 265 -16.52 4.06 -10.72
C GLN A 265 -17.68 3.93 -11.73
N ALA A 266 -18.89 4.30 -11.32
CA ALA A 266 -20.07 4.31 -12.19
C ALA A 266 -20.16 5.57 -13.11
N GLY A 267 -19.21 6.50 -13.04
CA GLY A 267 -19.28 7.77 -13.76
C GLY A 267 -20.36 8.74 -13.23
N GLU A 268 -20.88 8.49 -12.03
CA GLU A 268 -21.98 9.25 -11.42
C GLU A 268 -21.50 10.38 -10.48
N LEU A 269 -20.20 10.58 -10.38
CA LEU A 269 -19.63 11.61 -9.52
C LEU A 269 -19.69 12.96 -10.25
N LYS A 270 -20.67 13.77 -9.90
CA LYS A 270 -20.80 15.15 -10.41
C LYS A 270 -20.03 16.14 -9.54
#